data_15cbd945e3dedfb313abc74be8c5b065
#
_entry.id   15cbd945e3dedfb313abc74be8c5b065
#
_cell.length_a   1.000
_cell.length_b   1.000
_cell.length_c   1.000
_cell.angle_alpha   90.00
_cell.angle_beta   90.00
_cell.angle_gamma   90.00
#
_symmetry.space_group_name_H-M   'P 1'
#
loop_
_entity.id
_entity.type
_entity.pdbx_description
1 polymer ?
#
loop_
_entity_poly.entity_id
_entity_poly.type
_entity_poly.pdbx_seq_one_letter_code
_entity_poly.pdbx_strand_id
1 'polypeptide(L)'
;MYGFFLNPELLRIIANTIIMLKPAFQIEVSDISDEELLQSRLLVEVTPNAFTYVLLNQRNMSPLVVKYYQLEPSKENPLIDTLREIMEGDTLLQRPVKETLLVYNFPESSLVPEAVFTMDTNREMIDTLHGNLQKGLILTEKIPWWELFNVYRISLDLHHLLQQTFTAGKYWHYYSLMLKSFKMFDSTEQTDCIKVIFYSDKMVALVIREGKVQLVQTFLYHDTKDVAYHLLNCCHQLGLDQESVRLMIGGLIDKQSSLSSELHKYFLRIEFEEIDESIKVTDELKELPLHYFSSILKMAVCA
;
A
#
# COMPACT_ATOMS: atom_id res chain seq x y z
N MET A 1 -54.71 -8.10 -25.77
CA MET A 1 -53.25 -8.35 -25.66
C MET A 1 -52.57 -7.02 -25.56
N TYR A 2 -52.40 -6.49 -24.30
CA TYR A 2 -51.81 -5.20 -24.05
C TYR A 2 -50.33 -5.42 -23.73
N GLY A 3 -49.46 -5.04 -24.68
CA GLY A 3 -48.01 -5.05 -24.46
C GLY A 3 -47.59 -3.84 -23.61
N PHE A 4 -47.10 -4.07 -22.40
CA PHE A 4 -46.44 -3.05 -21.59
C PHE A 4 -45.09 -2.78 -22.21
N PHE A 5 -44.95 -1.71 -22.96
CA PHE A 5 -43.66 -1.14 -23.33
C PHE A 5 -43.13 -0.40 -22.09
N LEU A 6 -42.17 -1.00 -21.40
CA LEU A 6 -41.39 -0.30 -20.38
C LEU A 6 -40.63 0.85 -21.06
N ASN A 7 -40.77 2.04 -20.51
CA ASN A 7 -40.12 3.27 -20.99
C ASN A 7 -38.59 3.06 -21.01
N PRO A 8 -37.92 3.28 -22.17
CA PRO A 8 -36.44 3.12 -22.27
C PRO A 8 -35.67 4.02 -21.29
N GLU A 9 -36.22 5.16 -20.85
CA GLU A 9 -35.61 6.00 -19.81
C GLU A 9 -35.69 5.36 -18.42
N LEU A 10 -36.78 4.65 -18.09
CA LEU A 10 -36.90 3.88 -16.86
C LEU A 10 -35.91 2.68 -16.84
N LEU A 11 -35.66 2.05 -17.96
CA LEU A 11 -34.61 1.02 -18.09
C LEU A 11 -33.19 1.61 -17.94
N ARG A 12 -32.95 2.83 -18.42
CA ARG A 12 -31.69 3.55 -18.18
C ARG A 12 -31.53 4.00 -16.71
N ILE A 13 -32.61 4.38 -16.04
CA ILE A 13 -32.59 4.74 -14.62
C ILE A 13 -32.37 3.50 -13.73
N ILE A 14 -32.91 2.34 -14.13
CA ILE A 14 -32.71 1.08 -13.41
C ILE A 14 -31.31 0.49 -13.70
N ALA A 15 -30.75 0.70 -14.90
CA ALA A 15 -29.38 0.32 -15.23
C ALA A 15 -28.32 1.23 -14.58
N ASN A 16 -28.68 2.43 -14.14
CA ASN A 16 -27.86 3.34 -13.35
C ASN A 16 -28.08 3.19 -11.83
N THR A 17 -28.53 2.05 -11.35
CA THR A 17 -28.30 1.70 -9.96
C THR A 17 -26.80 1.45 -9.85
N ILE A 18 -26.04 2.48 -9.49
CA ILE A 18 -24.63 2.41 -9.16
C ILE A 18 -24.51 1.29 -8.14
N ILE A 19 -23.98 0.14 -8.57
CA ILE A 19 -23.58 -0.92 -7.65
C ILE A 19 -22.37 -0.33 -6.95
N MET A 20 -22.60 0.40 -5.84
CA MET A 20 -21.50 0.92 -5.03
C MET A 20 -20.58 -0.22 -4.67
N LEU A 21 -19.35 -0.14 -5.14
CA LEU A 21 -18.31 -1.09 -4.77
C LEU A 21 -18.16 -1.03 -3.24
N LYS A 22 -18.40 -2.17 -2.58
CA LYS A 22 -18.28 -2.25 -1.11
C LYS A 22 -16.85 -2.59 -0.73
N PRO A 23 -16.32 -2.01 0.35
CA PRO A 23 -15.05 -2.42 0.88
C PRO A 23 -15.11 -3.91 1.27
N ALA A 24 -14.03 -4.65 1.02
CA ALA A 24 -13.88 -6.02 1.46
C ALA A 24 -13.85 -6.11 2.98
N PHE A 25 -13.29 -5.09 3.63
CA PHE A 25 -13.47 -4.83 5.07
C PHE A 25 -13.33 -3.34 5.36
N GLN A 26 -13.95 -2.92 6.45
CA GLN A 26 -13.90 -1.55 6.94
C GLN A 26 -13.95 -1.51 8.45
N ILE A 27 -13.26 -0.53 8.99
CA ILE A 27 -13.36 -0.07 10.37
C ILE A 27 -13.69 1.42 10.26
N GLU A 28 -14.73 1.86 10.91
CA GLU A 28 -15.16 3.25 10.88
C GLU A 28 -15.77 3.60 12.24
N VAL A 29 -15.20 4.63 12.86
CA VAL A 29 -15.75 5.20 14.11
C VAL A 29 -17.07 5.91 13.78
N SER A 30 -18.09 5.72 14.60
CA SER A 30 -19.38 6.38 14.43
C SER A 30 -19.23 7.91 14.60
N ASP A 31 -19.98 8.66 13.80
CA ASP A 31 -20.17 10.11 13.96
C ASP A 31 -18.89 10.97 13.91
N ILE A 32 -18.06 10.78 12.87
CA ILE A 32 -16.87 11.60 12.66
C ILE A 32 -17.29 13.05 12.34
N SER A 33 -16.95 13.96 13.24
CA SER A 33 -17.25 15.39 13.12
C SER A 33 -16.35 16.09 12.09
N ASP A 34 -16.81 17.24 11.56
CA ASP A 34 -15.98 18.06 10.66
C ASP A 34 -14.71 18.58 11.35
N GLU A 35 -14.77 18.85 12.67
CA GLU A 35 -13.59 19.26 13.44
C GLU A 35 -12.54 18.15 13.48
N GLU A 36 -12.93 16.90 13.68
CA GLU A 36 -12.02 15.76 13.65
C GLU A 36 -11.40 15.55 12.28
N LEU A 37 -12.17 15.72 11.19
CA LEU A 37 -11.66 15.66 9.83
C LEU A 37 -10.59 16.72 9.57
N LEU A 38 -10.83 17.96 9.99
CA LEU A 38 -9.86 19.05 9.84
C LEU A 38 -8.62 18.90 10.72
N GLN A 39 -8.60 17.94 11.63
CA GLN A 39 -7.42 17.53 12.43
C GLN A 39 -6.81 16.22 11.92
N SER A 40 -7.38 15.62 10.86
CA SER A 40 -7.01 14.31 10.39
C SER A 40 -6.18 14.35 9.10
N ARG A 41 -5.35 13.34 8.96
CA ARG A 41 -4.62 13.00 7.75
C ARG A 41 -5.33 11.84 7.06
N LEU A 42 -5.62 12.01 5.78
CA LEU A 42 -6.08 10.95 4.90
C LEU A 42 -4.86 10.35 4.18
N LEU A 43 -4.60 9.07 4.35
CA LEU A 43 -3.66 8.32 3.52
C LEU A 43 -4.46 7.43 2.58
N VAL A 44 -4.21 7.55 1.29
CA VAL A 44 -4.80 6.72 0.23
C VAL A 44 -3.70 5.92 -0.43
N GLU A 45 -3.78 4.61 -0.38
CA GLU A 45 -2.88 3.70 -1.09
C GLU A 45 -3.60 3.09 -2.29
N VAL A 46 -2.97 3.20 -3.47
CA VAL A 46 -3.44 2.58 -4.71
C VAL A 46 -2.44 1.53 -5.17
N THR A 47 -2.94 0.34 -5.39
CA THR A 47 -2.22 -0.78 -6.02
C THR A 47 -2.92 -1.18 -7.33
N PRO A 48 -2.34 -2.04 -8.18
CA PRO A 48 -3.06 -2.59 -9.34
C PRO A 48 -4.39 -3.27 -8.98
N ASN A 49 -4.48 -3.92 -7.80
CA ASN A 49 -5.60 -4.78 -7.42
C ASN A 49 -6.24 -4.43 -6.08
N ALA A 50 -5.91 -3.27 -5.51
CA ALA A 50 -6.54 -2.80 -4.27
C ALA A 50 -6.52 -1.27 -4.17
N PHE A 51 -7.49 -0.76 -3.43
CA PHE A 51 -7.57 0.62 -2.97
C PHE A 51 -7.78 0.61 -1.46
N THR A 52 -6.90 1.25 -0.74
CA THR A 52 -6.97 1.32 0.72
C THR A 52 -6.91 2.76 1.17
N TYR A 53 -7.71 3.14 2.14
CA TYR A 53 -7.46 4.40 2.79
C TYR A 53 -7.58 4.33 4.31
N VAL A 54 -6.84 5.22 4.95
CA VAL A 54 -6.83 5.41 6.40
C VAL A 54 -7.06 6.88 6.69
N LEU A 55 -7.97 7.16 7.59
CA LEU A 55 -8.15 8.48 8.19
C LEU A 55 -7.59 8.45 9.61
N LEU A 56 -6.50 9.17 9.85
CA LEU A 56 -5.79 9.22 11.12
C LEU A 56 -5.93 10.62 11.75
N ASN A 57 -6.54 10.72 12.91
CA ASN A 57 -6.55 11.97 13.67
C ASN A 57 -5.14 12.24 14.24
N GLN A 58 -4.51 13.31 13.73
CA GLN A 58 -3.12 13.66 14.09
C GLN A 58 -2.96 14.23 15.51
N ARG A 59 -4.05 14.67 16.15
CA ARG A 59 -3.98 15.23 17.49
C ARG A 59 -3.83 14.16 18.57
N ASN A 60 -4.53 13.05 18.42
CA ASN A 60 -4.54 11.95 19.38
C ASN A 60 -4.01 10.63 18.82
N MET A 61 -3.49 10.64 17.58
CA MET A 61 -2.97 9.49 16.85
C MET A 61 -3.97 8.30 16.81
N SER A 62 -5.26 8.61 16.67
CA SER A 62 -6.31 7.60 16.60
C SER A 62 -6.74 7.38 15.15
N PRO A 63 -6.71 6.15 14.63
CA PRO A 63 -7.35 5.81 13.37
C PRO A 63 -8.87 5.94 13.51
N LEU A 64 -9.48 6.77 12.68
CA LEU A 64 -10.93 6.97 12.65
C LEU A 64 -11.59 6.06 11.62
N VAL A 65 -10.89 5.81 10.51
CA VAL A 65 -11.36 4.96 9.42
C VAL A 65 -10.21 4.16 8.85
N VAL A 66 -10.46 2.90 8.54
CA VAL A 66 -9.64 2.05 7.66
C VAL A 66 -10.60 1.34 6.71
N LYS A 67 -10.47 1.57 5.40
CA LYS A 67 -11.23 0.82 4.40
C LYS A 67 -10.30 0.20 3.38
N TYR A 68 -10.58 -1.05 3.04
CA TYR A 68 -9.84 -1.81 2.04
C TYR A 68 -10.82 -2.32 0.97
N TYR A 69 -10.57 -1.96 -0.26
CA TYR A 69 -11.30 -2.43 -1.43
C TYR A 69 -10.40 -3.39 -2.22
N GLN A 70 -10.83 -4.63 -2.38
CA GLN A 70 -10.23 -5.56 -3.32
C GLN A 70 -10.75 -5.21 -4.71
N LEU A 71 -9.85 -5.02 -5.67
CA LEU A 71 -10.18 -4.66 -7.04
C LEU A 71 -9.83 -5.82 -7.98
N GLU A 72 -10.65 -5.99 -9.01
CA GLU A 72 -10.43 -6.95 -10.09
C GLU A 72 -10.49 -6.22 -11.43
N PRO A 73 -9.49 -5.40 -11.77
CA PRO A 73 -9.48 -4.65 -13.00
C PRO A 73 -9.49 -5.58 -14.22
N SER A 74 -10.31 -5.26 -15.20
CA SER A 74 -10.40 -5.98 -16.45
C SER A 74 -10.37 -5.00 -17.64
N LYS A 75 -10.43 -5.52 -18.88
CA LYS A 75 -10.57 -4.66 -20.07
C LYS A 75 -11.91 -3.92 -20.09
N GLU A 76 -12.95 -4.53 -19.52
CA GLU A 76 -14.31 -3.99 -19.45
C GLU A 76 -14.48 -3.01 -18.28
N ASN A 77 -13.71 -3.22 -17.22
CA ASN A 77 -13.68 -2.36 -16.03
C ASN A 77 -12.23 -2.01 -15.66
N PRO A 78 -11.63 -1.00 -16.31
CA PRO A 78 -10.26 -0.58 -16.02
C PRO A 78 -10.10 -0.04 -14.59
N LEU A 79 -8.89 -0.15 -14.03
CA LEU A 79 -8.55 0.35 -12.70
C LEU A 79 -9.01 1.81 -12.49
N ILE A 80 -8.84 2.66 -13.48
CA ILE A 80 -9.19 4.10 -13.43
C ILE A 80 -10.69 4.30 -13.19
N ASP A 81 -11.52 3.55 -13.89
CA ASP A 81 -12.99 3.69 -13.78
C ASP A 81 -13.47 3.14 -12.44
N THR A 82 -12.91 2.01 -12.00
CA THR A 82 -13.18 1.45 -10.67
C THR A 82 -12.81 2.41 -9.55
N LEU A 83 -11.62 3.05 -9.63
CA LEU A 83 -11.19 4.02 -8.64
C LEU A 83 -12.08 5.26 -8.62
N ARG A 84 -12.50 5.74 -9.79
CA ARG A 84 -13.44 6.87 -9.89
C ARG A 84 -14.76 6.54 -9.20
N GLU A 85 -15.32 5.36 -9.47
CA GLU A 85 -16.55 4.87 -8.85
C GLU A 85 -16.44 4.84 -7.31
N ILE A 86 -15.35 4.33 -6.76
CA ILE A 86 -15.12 4.31 -5.30
C ILE A 86 -15.04 5.75 -4.76
N MET A 87 -14.24 6.61 -5.39
CA MET A 87 -14.01 7.98 -4.89
C MET A 87 -15.25 8.87 -5.00
N GLU A 88 -16.11 8.64 -5.99
CA GLU A 88 -17.38 9.34 -6.13
C GLU A 88 -18.47 8.75 -5.21
N GLY A 89 -18.42 7.45 -4.93
CA GLY A 89 -19.38 6.75 -4.09
C GLY A 89 -19.13 6.90 -2.59
N ASP A 90 -17.88 7.06 -2.16
CA ASP A 90 -17.54 7.21 -0.74
C ASP A 90 -17.49 8.70 -0.34
N THR A 91 -18.56 9.17 0.30
CA THR A 91 -18.71 10.57 0.72
C THR A 91 -17.59 11.05 1.65
N LEU A 92 -16.93 10.16 2.36
CA LEU A 92 -15.87 10.50 3.29
C LEU A 92 -14.62 10.99 2.55
N LEU A 93 -14.33 10.43 1.37
CA LEU A 93 -13.21 10.84 0.51
C LEU A 93 -13.41 12.24 -0.11
N GLN A 94 -14.65 12.74 -0.11
CA GLN A 94 -15.02 14.06 -0.65
C GLN A 94 -14.99 15.16 0.41
N ARG A 95 -14.91 14.79 1.71
CA ARG A 95 -14.89 15.76 2.81
C ARG A 95 -13.49 16.36 2.99
N PRO A 96 -13.41 17.65 3.38
CA PRO A 96 -12.13 18.29 3.60
C PRO A 96 -11.41 17.70 4.81
N VAL A 97 -10.13 17.40 4.64
CA VAL A 97 -9.22 16.93 5.69
C VAL A 97 -8.02 17.86 5.80
N LYS A 98 -7.27 17.78 6.89
CA LYS A 98 -6.08 18.61 7.12
C LYS A 98 -4.98 18.38 6.08
N GLU A 99 -4.77 17.11 5.72
CA GLU A 99 -3.70 16.69 4.81
C GLU A 99 -4.08 15.40 4.10
N THR A 100 -3.74 15.28 2.82
CA THR A 100 -3.93 14.04 2.05
C THR A 100 -2.59 13.52 1.54
N LEU A 101 -2.33 12.25 1.78
CA LEU A 101 -1.17 11.52 1.28
C LEU A 101 -1.65 10.47 0.28
N LEU A 102 -1.08 10.50 -0.93
CA LEU A 102 -1.40 9.61 -2.03
C LEU A 102 -0.21 8.68 -2.27
N VAL A 103 -0.41 7.39 -2.04
CA VAL A 103 0.65 6.38 -2.06
C VAL A 103 0.50 5.47 -3.26
N TYR A 104 1.47 5.50 -4.15
CA TYR A 104 1.57 4.59 -5.29
C TYR A 104 2.30 3.31 -4.88
N ASN A 105 1.61 2.17 -4.89
CA ASN A 105 2.19 0.87 -4.60
C ASN A 105 2.22 0.00 -5.88
N PHE A 106 3.08 0.42 -6.79
CA PHE A 106 3.32 -0.21 -8.09
C PHE A 106 4.76 -0.72 -8.18
N PRO A 107 5.02 -1.81 -8.92
CA PRO A 107 6.35 -2.45 -8.91
C PRO A 107 7.43 -1.73 -9.73
N GLU A 108 7.05 -0.81 -10.61
CA GLU A 108 8.01 -0.11 -11.49
C GLU A 108 8.75 1.00 -10.75
N SER A 109 9.63 0.59 -9.86
CA SER A 109 10.35 1.45 -8.93
C SER A 109 11.77 0.90 -8.69
N SER A 110 12.75 1.79 -8.61
CA SER A 110 14.14 1.44 -8.41
C SER A 110 14.80 2.36 -7.40
N LEU A 111 15.50 1.78 -6.44
CA LEU A 111 16.30 2.51 -5.46
C LEU A 111 17.69 2.77 -6.01
N VAL A 112 18.12 4.01 -6.00
CA VAL A 112 19.41 4.46 -6.53
C VAL A 112 20.21 5.11 -5.40
N PRO A 113 21.46 4.64 -5.13
CA PRO A 113 22.33 5.31 -4.17
C PRO A 113 22.57 6.79 -4.54
N GLU A 114 22.52 7.68 -3.55
CA GLU A 114 22.69 9.13 -3.77
C GLU A 114 23.99 9.45 -4.49
N ALA A 115 25.05 8.71 -4.21
CA ALA A 115 26.38 8.93 -4.80
C ALA A 115 26.45 8.71 -6.33
N VAL A 116 25.51 7.95 -6.90
CA VAL A 116 25.48 7.65 -8.35
C VAL A 116 24.20 8.15 -9.04
N PHE A 117 23.36 8.84 -8.29
CA PHE A 117 22.09 9.34 -8.82
C PHE A 117 22.30 10.55 -9.75
N THR A 118 21.67 10.49 -10.93
CA THR A 118 21.58 11.61 -11.88
C THR A 118 20.18 11.69 -12.45
N MET A 119 19.61 12.90 -12.50
CA MET A 119 18.23 13.11 -13.00
C MET A 119 18.08 12.75 -14.48
N ASP A 120 19.11 13.00 -15.28
CA ASP A 120 19.06 12.88 -16.74
C ASP A 120 18.90 11.43 -17.23
N THR A 121 19.34 10.45 -16.42
CA THR A 121 19.29 9.02 -16.78
C THR A 121 18.10 8.26 -16.19
N ASN A 122 17.24 8.91 -15.40
CA ASN A 122 16.14 8.25 -14.69
C ASN A 122 15.19 7.48 -15.63
N ARG A 123 14.79 8.08 -16.74
CA ARG A 123 13.92 7.42 -17.72
C ARG A 123 14.58 6.20 -18.35
N GLU A 124 15.81 6.36 -18.79
CA GLU A 124 16.57 5.30 -19.45
C GLU A 124 16.81 4.12 -18.51
N MET A 125 17.06 4.40 -17.23
CA MET A 125 17.21 3.40 -16.19
C MET A 125 15.90 2.64 -15.97
N ILE A 126 14.77 3.33 -15.79
CA ILE A 126 13.45 2.68 -15.58
C ILE A 126 13.06 1.87 -16.82
N ASP A 127 13.27 2.40 -18.03
CA ASP A 127 12.98 1.69 -19.28
C ASP A 127 13.87 0.44 -19.44
N THR A 128 15.11 0.48 -18.98
CA THR A 128 16.01 -0.67 -18.99
C THR A 128 15.61 -1.76 -18.01
N LEU A 129 15.23 -1.38 -16.79
CA LEU A 129 14.91 -2.31 -15.70
C LEU A 129 13.50 -2.88 -15.79
N HIS A 130 12.53 -2.08 -16.22
CA HIS A 130 11.11 -2.43 -16.22
C HIS A 130 10.48 -2.50 -17.63
N GLY A 131 11.29 -2.24 -18.67
CA GLY A 131 10.80 -2.16 -20.05
C GLY A 131 10.14 -0.81 -20.36
N ASN A 132 9.84 -0.57 -21.62
CA ASN A 132 9.28 0.70 -22.12
C ASN A 132 7.87 0.57 -22.70
N LEU A 133 7.20 -0.56 -22.48
CA LEU A 133 5.84 -0.82 -22.99
C LEU A 133 4.80 0.09 -22.34
N GLN A 134 4.99 0.44 -21.09
CA GLN A 134 4.11 1.35 -20.37
C GLN A 134 4.68 2.77 -20.40
N LYS A 135 3.97 3.67 -21.06
CA LYS A 135 4.28 5.10 -20.99
C LYS A 135 3.71 5.67 -19.70
N GLY A 136 4.52 6.45 -18.98
CA GLY A 136 4.09 7.05 -17.73
C GLY A 136 4.94 8.23 -17.31
N LEU A 137 4.54 8.83 -16.21
CA LEU A 137 5.26 9.88 -15.53
C LEU A 137 6.39 9.26 -14.70
N ILE A 138 7.62 9.75 -14.88
CA ILE A 138 8.75 9.36 -14.02
C ILE A 138 8.84 10.36 -12.87
N LEU A 139 8.76 9.85 -11.67
CA LEU A 139 8.86 10.60 -10.43
C LEU A 139 10.09 10.16 -9.64
N THR A 140 10.57 11.05 -8.78
CA THR A 140 11.75 10.81 -7.97
C THR A 140 11.55 11.34 -6.57
N GLU A 141 11.91 10.56 -5.58
CA GLU A 141 11.85 10.90 -4.16
C GLU A 141 13.21 10.69 -3.51
N LYS A 142 13.68 11.68 -2.76
CA LYS A 142 14.87 11.53 -1.92
C LYS A 142 14.50 10.86 -0.60
N ILE A 143 15.29 9.86 -0.19
CA ILE A 143 15.16 9.13 1.08
C ILE A 143 16.42 9.39 1.91
N PRO A 144 16.51 10.54 2.61
CA PRO A 144 17.76 11.04 3.18
C PRO A 144 18.39 10.09 4.20
N TRP A 145 17.59 9.42 5.05
CA TRP A 145 18.10 8.52 6.10
C TRP A 145 18.80 7.27 5.58
N TRP A 146 18.59 6.96 4.29
CA TRP A 146 19.17 5.81 3.62
C TRP A 146 20.17 6.19 2.54
N GLU A 147 20.39 7.51 2.30
CA GLU A 147 21.22 8.03 1.21
C GLU A 147 20.81 7.45 -0.15
N LEU A 148 19.49 7.34 -0.36
CA LEU A 148 18.88 6.77 -1.56
C LEU A 148 17.94 7.76 -2.25
N PHE A 149 17.80 7.59 -3.54
CA PHE A 149 16.67 8.08 -4.31
C PHE A 149 15.80 6.92 -4.73
N ASN A 150 14.48 7.11 -4.68
CA ASN A 150 13.52 6.22 -5.29
C ASN A 150 13.07 6.85 -6.61
N VAL A 151 13.32 6.16 -7.72
CA VAL A 151 12.87 6.55 -9.06
C VAL A 151 11.79 5.57 -9.49
N TYR A 152 10.63 6.05 -9.88
CA TYR A 152 9.51 5.19 -10.23
C TYR A 152 8.67 5.74 -11.38
N ARG A 153 7.97 4.83 -12.05
CA ARG A 153 7.04 5.17 -13.12
C ARG A 153 5.61 4.90 -12.68
N ILE A 154 4.73 5.87 -12.98
CA ILE A 154 3.30 5.75 -12.71
C ILE A 154 2.49 6.10 -13.96
N SER A 155 1.33 5.46 -14.13
CA SER A 155 0.39 5.82 -15.21
C SER A 155 0.00 7.30 -15.11
N LEU A 156 0.06 8.00 -16.23
CA LEU A 156 -0.32 9.40 -16.30
C LEU A 156 -1.81 9.58 -15.98
N ASP A 157 -2.66 8.67 -16.45
CA ASP A 157 -4.11 8.72 -16.21
C ASP A 157 -4.44 8.53 -14.74
N LEU A 158 -3.74 7.61 -14.06
CA LEU A 158 -3.88 7.43 -12.61
C LEU A 158 -3.45 8.67 -11.85
N HIS A 159 -2.31 9.25 -12.22
CA HIS A 159 -1.81 10.46 -11.57
C HIS A 159 -2.80 11.62 -11.75
N HIS A 160 -3.33 11.82 -12.97
CA HIS A 160 -4.32 12.86 -13.25
C HIS A 160 -5.63 12.64 -12.48
N LEU A 161 -6.13 11.41 -12.40
CA LEU A 161 -7.34 11.10 -11.63
C LEU A 161 -7.16 11.49 -10.16
N LEU A 162 -6.05 11.05 -9.53
CA LEU A 162 -5.78 11.37 -8.13
C LEU A 162 -5.54 12.86 -7.90
N GLN A 163 -4.90 13.55 -8.85
CA GLN A 163 -4.69 15.00 -8.78
C GLN A 163 -5.98 15.80 -8.88
N GLN A 164 -6.92 15.35 -9.70
CA GLN A 164 -8.24 15.98 -9.83
C GLN A 164 -9.10 15.77 -8.59
N THR A 165 -9.04 14.56 -8.00
CA THR A 165 -9.82 14.21 -6.81
C THR A 165 -9.26 14.85 -5.54
N PHE A 166 -7.93 14.85 -5.39
CA PHE A 166 -7.23 15.33 -4.19
C PHE A 166 -6.27 16.49 -4.55
N THR A 167 -6.82 17.67 -4.77
CA THR A 167 -6.08 18.83 -5.33
C THR A 167 -4.87 19.28 -4.51
N ALA A 168 -4.85 19.04 -3.19
CA ALA A 168 -3.74 19.36 -2.29
C ALA A 168 -2.98 18.12 -1.80
N GLY A 169 -3.12 17.00 -2.49
CA GLY A 169 -2.49 15.74 -2.13
C GLY A 169 -0.97 15.76 -2.28
N LYS A 170 -0.28 15.17 -1.32
CA LYS A 170 1.16 14.88 -1.41
C LYS A 170 1.35 13.46 -1.91
N TYR A 171 2.23 13.28 -2.89
CA TYR A 171 2.44 12.00 -3.56
C TYR A 171 3.68 11.31 -3.01
N TRP A 172 3.56 10.00 -2.78
CA TRP A 172 4.63 9.15 -2.32
C TRP A 172 4.59 7.80 -3.03
N HIS A 173 5.77 7.22 -3.23
CA HIS A 173 5.84 5.80 -3.56
C HIS A 173 5.86 4.95 -2.29
N TYR A 174 5.23 3.79 -2.34
CA TYR A 174 5.14 2.87 -1.21
C TYR A 174 6.52 2.50 -0.64
N TYR A 175 7.52 2.25 -1.50
CA TYR A 175 8.86 1.89 -1.05
C TYR A 175 9.51 3.00 -0.22
N SER A 176 9.34 4.25 -0.60
CA SER A 176 9.86 5.40 0.14
C SER A 176 9.26 5.49 1.54
N LEU A 177 7.93 5.34 1.64
CA LEU A 177 7.25 5.35 2.94
C LEU A 177 7.56 4.10 3.77
N MET A 178 7.69 2.93 3.15
CA MET A 178 8.11 1.70 3.83
C MET A 178 9.50 1.85 4.46
N LEU A 179 10.45 2.42 3.72
CA LEU A 179 11.79 2.71 4.23
C LEU A 179 11.79 3.75 5.34
N LYS A 180 10.97 4.80 5.20
CA LYS A 180 10.81 5.85 6.21
C LYS A 180 10.21 5.29 7.50
N SER A 181 9.10 4.54 7.38
CA SER A 181 8.43 3.92 8.53
C SER A 181 9.32 2.87 9.21
N PHE A 182 10.04 2.05 8.44
CA PHE A 182 10.98 1.08 8.99
C PHE A 182 12.08 1.77 9.82
N LYS A 183 12.66 2.86 9.31
CA LYS A 183 13.68 3.61 10.05
C LYS A 183 13.14 4.20 11.35
N MET A 184 11.91 4.64 11.34
CA MET A 184 11.28 5.31 12.48
C MET A 184 10.82 4.34 13.58
N PHE A 185 10.24 3.20 13.20
CA PHE A 185 9.53 2.32 14.13
C PHE A 185 10.17 0.94 14.33
N ASP A 186 10.82 0.40 13.31
CA ASP A 186 11.22 -1.01 13.28
C ASP A 186 12.74 -1.23 13.29
N SER A 187 13.53 -0.15 13.06
CA SER A 187 14.98 -0.21 12.96
C SER A 187 15.59 -0.47 14.34
N THR A 188 16.08 -1.68 14.52
CA THR A 188 17.01 -2.00 15.62
C THR A 188 18.43 -1.99 15.07
N GLU A 189 19.38 -1.43 15.81
CA GLU A 189 20.77 -1.37 15.38
C GLU A 189 21.32 -2.78 15.11
N GLN A 190 21.89 -2.98 13.92
CA GLN A 190 22.71 -4.12 13.50
C GLN A 190 22.04 -5.50 13.33
N THR A 191 20.74 -5.63 13.34
CA THR A 191 20.11 -6.93 13.10
C THR A 191 19.68 -7.06 11.64
N ASP A 192 20.15 -8.12 10.97
CA ASP A 192 19.66 -8.48 9.64
C ASP A 192 18.16 -8.78 9.70
N CYS A 193 17.40 -8.17 8.79
CA CYS A 193 15.95 -8.22 8.82
C CYS A 193 15.36 -8.33 7.41
N ILE A 194 14.35 -9.16 7.27
CA ILE A 194 13.44 -9.16 6.13
C ILE A 194 12.07 -8.74 6.64
N LYS A 195 11.58 -7.59 6.17
CA LYS A 195 10.20 -7.14 6.43
C LYS A 195 9.34 -7.43 5.21
N VAL A 196 8.23 -8.13 5.40
CA VAL A 196 7.31 -8.52 4.33
C VAL A 196 5.90 -8.07 4.64
N ILE A 197 5.30 -7.35 3.70
CA ILE A 197 3.88 -6.95 3.77
C ILE A 197 3.12 -7.69 2.69
N PHE A 198 2.16 -8.51 3.14
CA PHE A 198 1.34 -9.35 2.29
C PHE A 198 0.08 -8.63 1.82
N TYR A 199 -0.22 -8.77 0.54
CA TYR A 199 -1.47 -8.45 -0.12
C TYR A 199 -2.11 -9.74 -0.64
N SER A 200 -3.27 -9.66 -1.29
CA SER A 200 -3.98 -10.85 -1.79
C SER A 200 -3.22 -11.65 -2.85
N ASP A 201 -2.40 -10.99 -3.67
CA ASP A 201 -1.75 -11.55 -4.85
C ASP A 201 -0.25 -11.20 -4.97
N LYS A 202 0.23 -10.38 -4.03
CA LYS A 202 1.62 -9.91 -4.01
C LYS A 202 2.13 -9.74 -2.59
N MET A 203 3.43 -9.70 -2.45
CA MET A 203 4.10 -9.24 -1.24
C MET A 203 5.12 -8.16 -1.59
N VAL A 204 5.33 -7.23 -0.68
CA VAL A 204 6.45 -6.27 -0.75
C VAL A 204 7.46 -6.66 0.32
N ALA A 205 8.69 -6.94 -0.09
CA ALA A 205 9.78 -7.30 0.80
C ALA A 205 10.82 -6.19 0.86
N LEU A 206 11.21 -5.83 2.08
CA LEU A 206 12.36 -4.99 2.41
C LEU A 206 13.41 -5.86 3.08
N VAL A 207 14.63 -5.84 2.56
CA VAL A 207 15.77 -6.58 3.15
C VAL A 207 16.80 -5.59 3.65
N ILE A 208 17.11 -5.69 4.92
CA ILE A 208 18.18 -4.95 5.60
C ILE A 208 19.28 -5.94 5.99
N ARG A 209 20.52 -5.63 5.65
CA ARG A 209 21.69 -6.36 6.09
C ARG A 209 22.76 -5.38 6.56
N GLU A 210 23.35 -5.65 7.71
CA GLU A 210 24.39 -4.79 8.32
C GLU A 210 23.95 -3.31 8.40
N GLY A 211 22.67 -3.06 8.72
CA GLY A 211 22.07 -1.73 8.82
C GLY A 211 21.88 -1.00 7.49
N LYS A 212 22.04 -1.67 6.34
CA LYS A 212 21.87 -1.10 5.00
C LYS A 212 20.74 -1.74 4.25
N VAL A 213 20.02 -0.94 3.46
CA VAL A 213 19.02 -1.45 2.52
C VAL A 213 19.71 -2.25 1.42
N GLN A 214 19.33 -3.51 1.28
CA GLN A 214 19.81 -4.37 0.20
C GLN A 214 18.80 -4.50 -0.91
N LEU A 215 17.50 -4.53 -0.56
CA LEU A 215 16.42 -4.74 -1.50
C LEU A 215 15.13 -4.12 -0.97
N VAL A 216 14.34 -3.49 -1.85
CA VAL A 216 12.88 -3.35 -1.71
C VAL A 216 12.28 -3.82 -3.01
N GLN A 217 11.45 -4.86 -2.96
CA GLN A 217 10.92 -5.49 -4.16
C GLN A 217 9.50 -5.99 -3.94
N THR A 218 8.67 -5.85 -4.97
CA THR A 218 7.36 -6.49 -5.05
C THR A 218 7.49 -7.84 -5.74
N PHE A 219 6.97 -8.87 -5.11
CA PHE A 219 6.88 -10.22 -5.68
C PHE A 219 5.42 -10.63 -5.81
N LEU A 220 5.04 -11.10 -6.99
CA LEU A 220 3.76 -11.77 -7.19
C LEU A 220 3.87 -13.20 -6.69
N TYR A 221 2.79 -13.74 -6.14
CA TYR A 221 2.72 -15.13 -5.73
C TYR A 221 1.34 -15.70 -5.99
N HIS A 222 1.26 -16.99 -6.27
CA HIS A 222 0.03 -17.74 -6.46
C HIS A 222 -0.23 -18.75 -5.34
N ASP A 223 0.85 -19.21 -4.71
CA ASP A 223 0.76 -20.16 -3.60
C ASP A 223 1.83 -19.89 -2.52
N THR A 224 1.76 -20.67 -1.44
CA THR A 224 2.68 -20.52 -0.30
C THR A 224 4.13 -20.86 -0.63
N LYS A 225 4.36 -21.71 -1.65
CA LYS A 225 5.72 -22.11 -2.06
C LYS A 225 6.40 -21.03 -2.86
N ASP A 226 5.64 -20.25 -3.65
CA ASP A 226 6.19 -19.07 -4.34
C ASP A 226 6.77 -18.09 -3.32
N VAL A 227 6.03 -17.83 -2.24
CA VAL A 227 6.48 -16.95 -1.15
C VAL A 227 7.75 -17.48 -0.51
N ALA A 228 7.76 -18.76 -0.12
CA ALA A 228 8.94 -19.39 0.46
C ALA A 228 10.14 -19.32 -0.49
N TYR A 229 9.94 -19.63 -1.78
CA TYR A 229 10.97 -19.53 -2.80
C TYR A 229 11.59 -18.13 -2.90
N HIS A 230 10.74 -17.09 -3.00
CA HIS A 230 11.24 -15.72 -3.10
C HIS A 230 12.06 -15.30 -1.88
N LEU A 231 11.57 -15.60 -0.67
CA LEU A 231 12.27 -15.22 0.56
C LEU A 231 13.57 -16.01 0.76
N LEU A 232 13.57 -17.31 0.48
CA LEU A 232 14.79 -18.13 0.53
C LEU A 232 15.79 -17.67 -0.53
N ASN A 233 15.34 -17.30 -1.73
CA ASN A 233 16.20 -16.74 -2.77
C ASN A 233 16.81 -15.39 -2.33
N CYS A 234 16.04 -14.52 -1.68
CA CYS A 234 16.60 -13.30 -1.08
C CYS A 234 17.68 -13.63 -0.05
N CYS A 235 17.47 -14.59 0.84
CA CYS A 235 18.48 -15.02 1.80
C CYS A 235 19.75 -15.52 1.07
N HIS A 236 19.60 -16.40 0.10
CA HIS A 236 20.72 -16.97 -0.64
C HIS A 236 21.52 -15.89 -1.41
N GLN A 237 20.85 -15.02 -2.16
CA GLN A 237 21.51 -14.00 -2.99
C GLN A 237 22.20 -12.91 -2.15
N LEU A 238 21.61 -12.57 -1.00
CA LEU A 238 22.10 -11.51 -0.13
C LEU A 238 22.95 -12.03 1.05
N GLY A 239 23.22 -13.35 1.09
CA GLY A 239 24.06 -13.97 2.12
C GLY A 239 23.49 -13.84 3.52
N LEU A 240 22.16 -13.97 3.65
CA LEU A 240 21.45 -14.00 4.93
C LEU A 240 21.26 -15.44 5.38
N ASP A 241 21.44 -15.67 6.67
CA ASP A 241 21.13 -16.95 7.27
C ASP A 241 19.67 -16.98 7.73
N GLN A 242 18.86 -17.87 7.16
CA GLN A 242 17.44 -18.01 7.41
C GLN A 242 17.09 -18.44 8.85
N GLU A 243 18.06 -19.03 9.58
CA GLU A 243 17.84 -19.42 10.98
C GLU A 243 18.01 -18.24 11.94
N SER A 244 18.82 -17.25 11.57
CA SER A 244 19.14 -16.10 12.41
C SER A 244 18.51 -14.79 11.97
N VAL A 245 18.19 -14.63 10.67
CA VAL A 245 17.54 -13.43 10.16
C VAL A 245 16.16 -13.21 10.81
N ARG A 246 15.86 -11.97 11.17
CA ARG A 246 14.54 -11.60 11.71
C ARG A 246 13.56 -11.41 10.54
N LEU A 247 12.55 -12.27 10.44
CA LEU A 247 11.48 -12.15 9.45
C LEU A 247 10.27 -11.46 10.08
N MET A 248 10.07 -10.18 9.77
CA MET A 248 8.90 -9.41 10.19
C MET A 248 7.81 -9.52 9.13
N ILE A 249 6.61 -9.94 9.50
CA ILE A 249 5.49 -10.13 8.58
C ILE A 249 4.27 -9.33 9.00
N GLY A 250 3.64 -8.66 8.03
CA GLY A 250 2.43 -7.88 8.21
C GLY A 250 1.54 -7.94 6.97
N GLY A 251 0.44 -7.18 6.96
CA GLY A 251 -0.55 -7.19 5.89
C GLY A 251 -1.49 -8.39 5.96
N LEU A 252 -2.07 -8.77 4.84
CA LEU A 252 -3.16 -9.76 4.74
C LEU A 252 -2.66 -11.21 4.89
N ILE A 253 -2.17 -11.55 6.05
CA ILE A 253 -1.73 -12.90 6.41
C ILE A 253 -2.31 -13.32 7.76
N ASP A 254 -3.00 -14.44 7.82
CA ASP A 254 -3.46 -15.02 9.09
C ASP A 254 -2.34 -15.79 9.79
N LYS A 255 -2.21 -15.61 11.10
CA LYS A 255 -1.23 -16.32 11.95
C LYS A 255 -1.36 -17.84 11.86
N GLN A 256 -2.58 -18.35 11.62
CA GLN A 256 -2.88 -19.78 11.54
C GLN A 256 -3.00 -20.27 10.09
N SER A 257 -2.67 -19.44 9.10
CA SER A 257 -2.75 -19.81 7.69
C SER A 257 -1.73 -20.86 7.28
N SER A 258 -2.00 -21.51 6.14
CA SER A 258 -1.03 -22.40 5.49
C SER A 258 0.25 -21.65 5.12
N LEU A 259 0.16 -20.38 4.76
CA LEU A 259 1.31 -19.52 4.44
C LEU A 259 2.20 -19.32 5.68
N SER A 260 1.60 -18.95 6.82
CA SER A 260 2.34 -18.83 8.08
C SER A 260 3.03 -20.14 8.45
N SER A 261 2.30 -21.27 8.33
CA SER A 261 2.86 -22.61 8.59
C SER A 261 3.99 -22.99 7.64
N GLU A 262 3.92 -22.58 6.37
CA GLU A 262 4.98 -22.83 5.39
C GLU A 262 6.25 -22.06 5.75
N LEU A 263 6.14 -20.77 6.12
CA LEU A 263 7.28 -19.94 6.50
C LEU A 263 8.01 -20.46 7.74
N HIS A 264 7.29 -21.00 8.73
CA HIS A 264 7.90 -21.60 9.95
C HIS A 264 8.74 -22.85 9.68
N LYS A 265 8.68 -23.45 8.47
CA LYS A 265 9.58 -24.55 8.09
C LYS A 265 11.01 -24.10 7.80
N TYR A 266 11.18 -22.82 7.44
CA TYR A 266 12.45 -22.30 6.95
C TYR A 266 13.02 -21.19 7.84
N PHE A 267 12.17 -20.41 8.50
CA PHE A 267 12.59 -19.26 9.31
C PHE A 267 12.28 -19.52 10.78
N LEU A 268 13.31 -19.42 11.63
CA LEU A 268 13.16 -19.65 13.07
C LEU A 268 12.68 -18.40 13.82
N ARG A 269 12.94 -17.20 13.28
CA ARG A 269 12.62 -15.91 13.92
C ARG A 269 11.58 -15.15 13.13
N ILE A 270 10.32 -15.59 13.26
CA ILE A 270 9.17 -14.92 12.62
C ILE A 270 8.45 -14.05 13.65
N GLU A 271 8.28 -12.79 13.33
CA GLU A 271 7.58 -11.81 14.15
C GLU A 271 6.46 -11.17 13.33
N PHE A 272 5.25 -11.12 13.89
CA PHE A 272 4.17 -10.35 13.29
C PHE A 272 4.34 -8.89 13.64
N GLU A 273 4.16 -8.03 12.62
CA GLU A 273 4.27 -6.58 12.80
C GLU A 273 3.22 -6.09 13.80
N GLU A 274 3.64 -5.30 14.76
CA GLU A 274 2.75 -4.69 15.75
C GLU A 274 2.46 -3.23 15.39
N ILE A 275 1.32 -2.74 15.86
CA ILE A 275 1.02 -1.31 15.81
C ILE A 275 1.91 -0.61 16.83
N ASP A 276 2.52 0.49 16.41
CA ASP A 276 3.38 1.29 17.29
C ASP A 276 2.57 1.89 18.45
N GLU A 277 3.18 1.95 19.63
CA GLU A 277 2.55 2.45 20.87
C GLU A 277 2.07 3.91 20.75
N SER A 278 2.64 4.70 19.84
CA SER A 278 2.19 6.07 19.57
C SER A 278 0.82 6.13 18.91
N ILE A 279 0.35 5.02 18.30
CA ILE A 279 -0.95 4.93 17.62
C ILE A 279 -1.98 4.39 18.60
N LYS A 280 -3.02 5.19 18.86
CA LYS A 280 -4.09 4.79 19.77
C LYS A 280 -5.01 3.76 19.09
N VAL A 281 -4.89 2.50 19.50
CA VAL A 281 -5.75 1.42 19.02
C VAL A 281 -7.15 1.59 19.60
N THR A 282 -8.16 1.76 18.73
CA THR A 282 -9.58 1.79 19.12
C THR A 282 -10.16 0.40 19.29
N ASP A 283 -11.33 0.27 19.92
CA ASP A 283 -11.95 -1.04 20.13
C ASP A 283 -12.41 -1.66 18.81
N GLU A 284 -12.85 -0.84 17.86
CA GLU A 284 -13.21 -1.27 16.51
C GLU A 284 -11.98 -1.85 15.77
N LEU A 285 -10.81 -1.25 15.94
CA LEU A 285 -9.58 -1.75 15.32
C LEU A 285 -9.15 -3.10 15.88
N LYS A 286 -9.48 -3.42 17.13
CA LYS A 286 -9.17 -4.70 17.77
C LYS A 286 -9.99 -5.88 17.25
N GLU A 287 -11.09 -5.63 16.54
CA GLU A 287 -11.91 -6.68 15.92
C GLU A 287 -11.17 -7.42 14.80
N LEU A 288 -10.12 -6.83 14.24
CA LEU A 288 -9.28 -7.41 13.20
C LEU A 288 -7.85 -7.65 13.70
N PRO A 289 -7.10 -8.57 13.06
CA PRO A 289 -5.69 -8.75 13.39
C PRO A 289 -4.91 -7.46 13.15
N LEU A 290 -4.31 -6.90 14.19
CA LEU A 290 -3.67 -5.58 14.15
C LEU A 290 -2.55 -5.48 13.09
N HIS A 291 -1.85 -6.59 12.80
CA HIS A 291 -0.80 -6.63 11.77
C HIS A 291 -1.32 -6.47 10.34
N TYR A 292 -2.64 -6.56 10.10
CA TYR A 292 -3.22 -6.29 8.77
C TYR A 292 -3.02 -4.83 8.36
N PHE A 293 -3.02 -3.91 9.32
CA PHE A 293 -2.98 -2.46 9.08
C PHE A 293 -1.77 -1.76 9.70
N SER A 294 -0.93 -2.48 10.45
CA SER A 294 0.22 -1.90 11.14
C SER A 294 1.11 -1.09 10.21
N SER A 295 1.43 -1.63 9.02
CA SER A 295 2.29 -0.96 8.05
C SER A 295 1.68 0.35 7.53
N ILE A 296 0.43 0.33 7.08
CA ILE A 296 -0.23 1.53 6.53
C ILE A 296 -0.47 2.59 7.61
N LEU A 297 -0.77 2.18 8.85
CA LEU A 297 -0.91 3.08 9.98
C LEU A 297 0.42 3.76 10.34
N LYS A 298 1.53 3.01 10.40
CA LYS A 298 2.88 3.56 10.57
C LYS A 298 3.25 4.54 9.46
N MET A 299 2.89 4.23 8.20
CA MET A 299 3.09 5.15 7.08
C MET A 299 2.27 6.42 7.24
N ALA A 300 1.02 6.32 7.71
CA ALA A 300 0.17 7.48 7.96
C ALA A 300 0.71 8.40 9.08
N VAL A 301 1.50 7.88 10.01
CA VAL A 301 2.17 8.67 11.05
C VAL A 301 3.42 9.35 10.52
N CYS A 302 4.28 8.62 9.81
CA CYS A 302 5.63 9.08 9.47
C CYS A 302 5.72 9.94 8.19
N ALA A 303 4.68 10.02 7.36
CA ALA A 303 4.70 10.70 6.06
C ALA A 303 4.71 12.24 6.13
#